data_7472f7a4d73968e17ba16eedeae161de
#
_entry.id   7472f7a4d73968e17ba16eedeae161de
#
_cell.length_a   1.000
_cell.length_b   1.000
_cell.length_c   1.000
_cell.angle_alpha   90.00
_cell.angle_beta   90.00
_cell.angle_gamma   90.00
#
_symmetry.space_group_name_H-M   'P 1'
#
loop_
_entity.id
_entity.type
_entity.pdbx_description
1 polymer ?
#
loop_
_entity_poly.entity_id
_entity_poly.type
_entity_poly.pdbx_seq_one_letter_code
_entity_poly.pdbx_strand_id
1 'polypeptide(L)'
;MSHIDTPESQRANRKFIRDAMSAPLLTREHELALARRWRHDGDEDALHELVSSYTRLVISTASRFKHYGLPAGDLVQEGIVGLMQAAARFEPERDVRFSTYAAWWIRSAMQDYILRNWSVVRTGTTAA
;
A
#
# COMPACT_ATOMS: atom_id res chain seq x y z
N MET A 1 14.33 5.44 13.70
CA MET A 1 14.58 6.84 13.38
C MET A 1 13.29 7.55 13.04
N SER A 2 13.08 8.69 13.61
CA SER A 2 11.84 9.43 13.36
C SER A 2 11.94 10.23 12.07
N HIS A 3 10.82 10.32 11.38
CA HIS A 3 10.71 11.17 10.21
C HIS A 3 10.44 12.61 10.65
N ILE A 4 11.14 13.53 10.03
CA ILE A 4 10.89 14.94 10.23
C ILE A 4 10.16 15.44 8.99
N ASP A 5 8.93 15.90 9.19
CA ASP A 5 8.13 16.43 8.10
C ASP A 5 8.60 17.84 7.77
N THR A 6 9.33 17.97 6.66
CA THR A 6 9.75 19.27 6.15
C THR A 6 8.68 19.80 5.19
N PRO A 7 8.68 21.10 4.89
CA PRO A 7 7.77 21.65 3.88
C PRO A 7 7.90 20.96 2.53
N GLU A 8 9.11 20.58 2.13
CA GLU A 8 9.35 19.86 0.88
C GLU A 8 8.76 18.47 0.94
N SER A 9 8.95 17.76 2.06
CA SER A 9 8.42 16.43 2.27
C SER A 9 6.89 16.45 2.26
N GLN A 10 6.29 17.45 2.89
CA GLN A 10 4.84 17.60 2.93
C GLN A 10 4.26 17.88 1.55
N ARG A 11 4.93 18.70 0.75
CA ARG A 11 4.50 19.01 -0.62
C ARG A 11 4.59 17.78 -1.51
N ALA A 12 5.70 17.04 -1.41
CA ALA A 12 5.89 15.81 -2.18
C ALA A 12 4.82 14.77 -1.82
N ASN A 13 4.51 14.65 -0.52
CA ASN A 13 3.49 13.73 -0.05
C ASN A 13 2.11 14.12 -0.56
N ARG A 14 1.77 15.41 -0.54
CA ARG A 14 0.49 15.87 -1.07
C ARG A 14 0.36 15.62 -2.55
N LYS A 15 1.44 15.82 -3.31
CA LYS A 15 1.44 15.55 -4.75
C LYS A 15 1.24 14.06 -5.01
N PHE A 16 1.95 13.21 -4.27
CA PHE A 16 1.82 11.76 -4.37
C PHE A 16 0.38 11.32 -4.14
N ILE A 17 -0.25 11.83 -3.08
CA ILE A 17 -1.64 11.49 -2.75
C ILE A 17 -2.58 11.94 -3.86
N ARG A 18 -2.38 13.17 -4.36
CA ARG A 18 -3.24 13.70 -5.43
C ARG A 18 -3.13 12.87 -6.69
N ASP A 19 -1.90 12.53 -7.09
CA ASP A 19 -1.67 11.73 -8.29
C ASP A 19 -2.27 10.33 -8.14
N ALA A 20 -2.10 9.72 -6.98
CA ALA A 20 -2.65 8.39 -6.72
C ALA A 20 -4.18 8.42 -6.72
N MET A 21 -4.79 9.43 -6.11
CA MET A 21 -6.24 9.52 -6.03
C MET A 21 -6.88 9.87 -7.38
N SER A 22 -6.11 10.44 -8.31
CA SER A 22 -6.61 10.76 -9.64
C SER A 22 -6.45 9.60 -10.63
N ALA A 23 -5.76 8.53 -10.25
CA ALA A 23 -5.58 7.39 -11.14
C ALA A 23 -6.92 6.73 -11.44
N PRO A 24 -7.16 6.32 -12.70
CA PRO A 24 -8.42 5.66 -13.06
C PRO A 24 -8.58 4.33 -12.34
N LEU A 25 -9.81 4.02 -11.97
CA LEU A 25 -10.12 2.70 -11.43
C LEU A 25 -10.13 1.68 -12.57
N LEU A 26 -9.56 0.51 -12.31
CA LEU A 26 -9.53 -0.55 -13.31
C LEU A 26 -10.85 -1.29 -13.37
N THR A 27 -11.27 -1.62 -14.58
CA THR A 27 -12.38 -2.56 -14.77
C THR A 27 -11.88 -3.96 -14.39
N ARG A 28 -12.83 -4.86 -14.13
CA ARG A 28 -12.47 -6.24 -13.82
C ARG A 28 -11.67 -6.90 -14.95
N GLU A 29 -12.08 -6.65 -16.19
CA GLU A 29 -11.42 -7.22 -17.37
C GLU A 29 -10.00 -6.68 -17.52
N HIS A 30 -9.80 -5.39 -17.36
CA HIS A 30 -8.49 -4.78 -17.48
C HIS A 30 -7.56 -5.25 -16.34
N GLU A 31 -8.09 -5.29 -15.13
CA GLU A 31 -7.36 -5.80 -13.96
C GLU A 31 -6.87 -7.22 -14.21
N LEU A 32 -7.75 -8.08 -14.69
CA LEU A 32 -7.41 -9.46 -14.96
C LEU A 32 -6.38 -9.60 -16.08
N ALA A 33 -6.51 -8.79 -17.13
CA ALA A 33 -5.55 -8.79 -18.23
C ALA A 33 -4.16 -8.38 -17.74
N LEU A 34 -4.07 -7.35 -16.92
CA LEU A 34 -2.79 -6.90 -16.36
C LEU A 34 -2.19 -7.96 -15.44
N ALA A 35 -3.01 -8.58 -14.59
CA ALA A 35 -2.56 -9.61 -13.68
C ALA A 35 -2.01 -10.82 -14.45
N ARG A 36 -2.68 -11.23 -15.52
CA ARG A 36 -2.22 -12.34 -16.35
C ARG A 36 -0.89 -12.02 -17.04
N ARG A 37 -0.78 -10.83 -17.61
CA ARG A 37 0.46 -10.39 -18.26
C ARG A 37 1.62 -10.41 -17.28
N TRP A 38 1.39 -9.92 -16.08
CA TRP A 38 2.43 -9.94 -15.04
C TRP A 38 2.76 -11.37 -14.61
N ARG A 39 1.76 -12.16 -14.26
CA ARG A 39 1.99 -13.48 -13.67
C ARG A 39 2.46 -14.52 -14.70
N HIS A 40 1.97 -14.45 -15.92
CA HIS A 40 2.31 -15.45 -16.95
C HIS A 40 3.51 -15.02 -17.79
N ASP A 41 3.62 -13.75 -18.11
CA ASP A 41 4.64 -13.26 -19.04
C ASP A 41 5.75 -12.47 -18.35
N GLY A 42 5.64 -12.19 -17.05
CA GLY A 42 6.61 -11.38 -16.35
C GLY A 42 6.65 -9.93 -16.82
N ASP A 43 5.53 -9.41 -17.33
CA ASP A 43 5.43 -8.08 -17.90
C ASP A 43 5.44 -7.03 -16.76
N GLU A 44 6.59 -6.39 -16.58
CA GLU A 44 6.76 -5.39 -15.52
C GLU A 44 5.93 -4.14 -15.73
N ASP A 45 5.64 -3.78 -16.98
CA ASP A 45 4.77 -2.65 -17.27
C ASP A 45 3.36 -2.92 -16.77
N ALA A 46 2.89 -4.16 -16.94
CA ALA A 46 1.59 -4.56 -16.42
C ALA A 46 1.56 -4.52 -14.89
N LEU A 47 2.65 -4.96 -14.24
CA LEU A 47 2.78 -4.87 -12.79
C LEU A 47 2.73 -3.41 -12.33
N HIS A 48 3.47 -2.54 -13.00
CA HIS A 48 3.49 -1.11 -12.67
C HIS A 48 2.11 -0.48 -12.77
N GLU A 49 1.40 -0.78 -13.84
CA GLU A 49 0.06 -0.24 -14.04
C GLU A 49 -0.89 -0.76 -12.96
N LEU A 50 -0.80 -2.04 -12.64
CA LEU A 50 -1.64 -2.66 -11.61
C LEU A 50 -1.40 -2.01 -10.25
N VAL A 51 -0.13 -1.89 -9.85
CA VAL A 51 0.25 -1.30 -8.57
C VAL A 51 -0.15 0.17 -8.51
N SER A 52 0.13 0.94 -9.57
CA SER A 52 -0.20 2.36 -9.61
C SER A 52 -1.69 2.60 -9.46
N SER A 53 -2.49 1.75 -10.10
CA SER A 53 -3.94 1.89 -10.06
C SER A 53 -4.53 1.64 -8.67
N TYR A 54 -3.85 0.85 -7.84
CA TYR A 54 -4.33 0.52 -6.50
C TYR A 54 -3.58 1.24 -5.38
N THR A 55 -2.71 2.17 -5.72
CA THR A 55 -2.02 3.00 -4.71
C THR A 55 -3.03 3.83 -3.90
N ARG A 56 -4.15 4.24 -4.51
CA ARG A 56 -5.20 4.95 -3.79
C ARG A 56 -5.80 4.12 -2.67
N LEU A 57 -5.85 2.80 -2.86
CA LEU A 57 -6.33 1.89 -1.82
C LEU A 57 -5.37 1.89 -0.63
N VAL A 58 -4.06 1.95 -0.90
CA VAL A 58 -3.05 2.07 0.15
C VAL A 58 -3.27 3.34 0.96
N ILE A 59 -3.44 4.47 0.28
CA ILE A 59 -3.62 5.77 0.93
C ILE A 59 -4.90 5.77 1.76
N SER A 60 -5.98 5.25 1.21
CA SER A 60 -7.26 5.14 1.90
C SER A 60 -7.14 4.29 3.16
N THR A 61 -6.42 3.18 3.08
CA THR A 61 -6.22 2.28 4.22
C THR A 61 -5.33 2.95 5.28
N ALA A 62 -4.26 3.63 4.87
CA ALA A 62 -3.39 4.34 5.78
C ALA A 62 -4.15 5.39 6.59
N SER A 63 -5.11 6.05 5.96
CA SER A 63 -5.95 7.04 6.62
C SER A 63 -6.73 6.46 7.80
N ARG A 64 -7.09 5.19 7.73
CA ARG A 64 -7.81 4.51 8.82
C ARG A 64 -6.93 4.26 10.05
N PHE A 65 -5.61 4.24 9.87
CA PHE A 65 -4.66 3.94 10.94
C PHE A 65 -3.92 5.16 11.46
N LYS A 66 -4.32 6.36 11.04
CA LYS A 66 -3.62 7.59 11.42
C LYS A 66 -3.65 7.88 12.91
N HIS A 67 -4.65 7.36 13.61
CA HIS A 67 -4.82 7.60 15.03
C HIS A 67 -3.79 6.89 15.92
N TYR A 68 -2.99 6.01 15.36
CA TYR A 68 -1.92 5.36 16.11
C TYR A 68 -0.68 6.23 16.29
N GLY A 69 -0.67 7.43 15.68
CA GLY A 69 0.42 8.38 15.88
C GLY A 69 1.69 8.08 15.13
N LEU A 70 1.67 7.11 14.22
CA LEU A 70 2.82 6.79 13.39
C LEU A 70 2.82 7.67 12.13
N PRO A 71 4.01 7.94 11.56
CA PRO A 71 4.08 8.77 10.35
C PRO A 71 3.27 8.18 9.22
N ALA A 72 2.43 9.01 8.61
CA ALA A 72 1.57 8.58 7.51
C ALA A 72 2.39 8.04 6.33
N GLY A 73 3.53 8.66 6.06
CA GLY A 73 4.42 8.22 5.00
C GLY A 73 4.94 6.81 5.21
N ASP A 74 5.24 6.46 6.45
CA ASP A 74 5.70 5.11 6.79
C ASP A 74 4.59 4.08 6.59
N LEU A 75 3.37 4.43 7.01
CA LEU A 75 2.22 3.55 6.80
C LEU A 75 1.97 3.30 5.32
N VAL A 76 2.07 4.35 4.50
CA VAL A 76 1.89 4.23 3.06
C VAL A 76 2.98 3.33 2.46
N GLN A 77 4.23 3.51 2.87
CA GLN A 77 5.34 2.68 2.38
C GLN A 77 5.12 1.20 2.72
N GLU A 78 4.72 0.91 3.95
CA GLU A 78 4.43 -0.47 4.35
C GLU A 78 3.25 -1.04 3.57
N GLY A 79 2.24 -0.22 3.33
CA GLY A 79 1.10 -0.64 2.52
C GLY A 79 1.48 -0.93 1.07
N ILE A 80 2.40 -0.15 0.50
CA ILE A 80 2.89 -0.40 -0.85
C ILE A 80 3.65 -1.73 -0.90
N VAL A 81 4.44 -2.04 0.12
CA VAL A 81 5.10 -3.34 0.21
C VAL A 81 4.05 -4.47 0.22
N GLY A 82 2.98 -4.30 0.99
CA GLY A 82 1.88 -5.26 1.01
C GLY A 82 1.23 -5.42 -0.36
N LEU A 83 1.01 -4.30 -1.05
CA LEU A 83 0.44 -4.31 -2.40
C LEU A 83 1.35 -5.06 -3.39
N MET A 84 2.66 -4.85 -3.30
CA MET A 84 3.62 -5.55 -4.13
C MET A 84 3.63 -7.05 -3.85
N GLN A 85 3.52 -7.42 -2.58
CA GLN A 85 3.43 -8.84 -2.19
C GLN A 85 2.15 -9.48 -2.74
N ALA A 86 1.04 -8.75 -2.71
CA ALA A 86 -0.20 -9.22 -3.29
C ALA A 86 -0.03 -9.47 -4.79
N ALA A 87 0.59 -8.54 -5.50
CA ALA A 87 0.82 -8.67 -6.94
C ALA A 87 1.70 -9.88 -7.25
N ALA A 88 2.72 -10.12 -6.42
CA ALA A 88 3.63 -11.25 -6.61
C ALA A 88 2.96 -12.61 -6.39
N ARG A 89 1.90 -12.66 -5.58
CA ARG A 89 1.27 -13.92 -5.17
C ARG A 89 -0.12 -14.12 -5.75
N PHE A 90 -0.68 -13.10 -6.39
CA PHE A 90 -2.04 -13.19 -6.91
C PHE A 90 -2.13 -14.21 -8.04
N GLU A 91 -3.15 -15.05 -7.98
CA GLU A 91 -3.42 -16.01 -9.03
C GLU A 91 -4.62 -15.53 -9.83
N PRO A 92 -4.40 -15.05 -11.08
CA PRO A 92 -5.46 -14.44 -11.87
C PRO A 92 -6.64 -15.37 -12.17
N GLU A 93 -6.39 -16.67 -12.15
CA GLU A 93 -7.40 -17.65 -12.50
C GLU A 93 -8.37 -17.96 -11.35
N ARG A 94 -8.12 -17.44 -10.15
CA ARG A 94 -9.05 -17.58 -9.04
C ARG A 94 -10.19 -16.59 -9.18
N ASP A 95 -11.34 -16.96 -8.67
CA ASP A 95 -12.54 -16.12 -8.74
C ASP A 95 -12.56 -15.08 -7.61
N VAL A 96 -11.50 -14.28 -7.57
CA VAL A 96 -11.35 -13.18 -6.59
C VAL A 96 -10.73 -12.00 -7.32
N ARG A 97 -11.26 -10.82 -7.08
CA ARG A 97 -10.69 -9.60 -7.64
C ARG A 97 -9.34 -9.29 -6.99
N PHE A 98 -8.42 -8.76 -7.78
CA PHE A 98 -7.13 -8.33 -7.26
C PHE A 98 -7.29 -7.28 -6.16
N SER A 99 -8.22 -6.34 -6.33
CA SER A 99 -8.46 -5.31 -5.32
C SER A 99 -8.81 -5.90 -3.96
N THR A 100 -9.64 -6.93 -3.94
CA THR A 100 -10.02 -7.60 -2.69
C THR A 100 -8.83 -8.31 -2.06
N TYR A 101 -8.06 -9.02 -2.86
CA TYR A 101 -6.88 -9.72 -2.40
C TYR A 101 -5.82 -8.74 -1.89
N ALA A 102 -5.58 -7.67 -2.65
CA ALA A 102 -4.60 -6.65 -2.28
C ALA A 102 -4.98 -5.93 -0.99
N ALA A 103 -6.27 -5.66 -0.78
CA ALA A 103 -6.73 -4.98 0.42
C ALA A 103 -6.32 -5.74 1.69
N TRP A 104 -6.39 -7.06 1.65
CA TRP A 104 -5.97 -7.88 2.78
C TRP A 104 -4.47 -7.75 3.04
N TRP A 105 -3.65 -7.82 1.98
CA TRP A 105 -2.20 -7.70 2.12
C TRP A 105 -1.77 -6.32 2.60
N ILE A 106 -2.42 -5.27 2.08
CA ILE A 106 -2.12 -3.89 2.47
C ILE A 106 -2.42 -3.70 3.96
N ARG A 107 -3.60 -4.13 4.39
CA ARG A 107 -4.00 -3.99 5.79
C ARG A 107 -3.09 -4.79 6.70
N SER A 108 -2.77 -6.02 6.32
CA SER A 108 -1.90 -6.88 7.13
C SER A 108 -0.50 -6.27 7.28
N ALA A 109 0.04 -5.70 6.22
CA ALA A 109 1.35 -5.06 6.26
C ALA A 109 1.34 -3.86 7.20
N MET A 110 0.29 -3.04 7.15
CA MET A 110 0.18 -1.87 8.01
C MET A 110 -0.03 -2.26 9.47
N GLN A 111 -0.88 -3.25 9.73
CA GLN A 111 -1.10 -3.73 11.10
C GLN A 111 0.18 -4.31 11.69
N ASP A 112 0.92 -5.04 10.92
CA ASP A 112 2.20 -5.61 11.36
C ASP A 112 3.20 -4.50 11.69
N TYR A 113 3.28 -3.49 10.86
CA TYR A 113 4.12 -2.32 11.12
C TYR A 113 3.71 -1.61 12.41
N ILE A 114 2.42 -1.39 12.59
CA ILE A 114 1.89 -0.74 13.79
C ILE A 114 2.26 -1.53 15.04
N LEU A 115 2.06 -2.84 15.02
CA LEU A 115 2.36 -3.69 16.17
C LEU A 115 3.84 -3.66 16.53
N ARG A 116 4.72 -3.73 15.55
CA ARG A 116 6.16 -3.67 15.79
C ARG A 116 6.58 -2.35 16.42
N ASN A 117 6.07 -1.25 15.91
CA ASN A 117 6.46 0.07 16.39
C ASN A 117 5.77 0.42 17.70
N TRP A 118 4.55 -0.01 17.88
CA TRP A 118 3.80 0.23 19.11
C TRP A 118 4.47 -0.50 20.28
N SER A 119 4.93 -1.72 20.06
CA SER A 119 5.65 -2.49 21.09
C SER A 119 6.92 -1.77 21.51
N VAL A 120 7.67 -1.23 20.57
CA VAL A 120 8.89 -0.47 20.87
C VAL A 120 8.56 0.77 21.69
N VAL A 121 7.54 1.51 21.33
CA VAL A 121 7.11 2.71 22.05
C VAL A 121 6.67 2.34 23.47
N ARG A 122 5.89 1.29 23.63
CA ARG A 122 5.46 0.83 24.96
C ARG A 122 6.64 0.41 25.82
N THR A 123 7.57 -0.33 25.26
CA THR A 123 8.77 -0.75 25.99
C THR A 123 9.58 0.47 26.44
N GLY A 124 9.77 1.43 25.57
CA GLY A 124 10.46 2.67 25.92
C GLY A 124 9.76 3.44 27.02
N THR A 125 8.45 3.54 26.94
CA THR A 125 7.65 4.23 27.96
C THR A 125 7.73 3.51 29.29
N THR A 126 7.66 2.18 29.29
CA THR A 126 7.71 1.38 30.51
C THR A 126 9.08 1.42 31.15
N ALA A 127 10.11 1.44 30.34
CA ALA A 127 11.49 1.48 30.84
C ALA A 127 11.85 2.80 31.48
N ALA A 128 11.13 3.85 31.14
CA ALA A 128 11.33 5.14 31.75
C ALA A 128 10.76 5.16 33.17
#